data_33c686d2aac5da3201f8b06ff2246c97
#
_entry.id   33c686d2aac5da3201f8b06ff2246c97
#
_cell.length_a   1.000
_cell.length_b   1.000
_cell.length_c   1.000
_cell.angle_alpha   90.00
_cell.angle_beta   90.00
_cell.angle_gamma   90.00
#
_symmetry.space_group_name_H-M   'P 1'
#
loop_
_entity.id
_entity.type
_entity.pdbx_description
1 polymer ?
#
loop_
_entity_poly.entity_id
_entity_poly.type
_entity_poly.pdbx_seq_one_letter_code
_entity_poly.pdbx_strand_id
1 'polypeptide(L)'
;LRHAQIGYNYRITEFQAAIALAQIENINEIVFWRKKSGKLITELLEATDFFKIQATPDYIEHSFWCVGARLKRDLKTWYKFRDYLFEKCGERLFGAWQVPYNEPVMQNGDFRRYLDSENNRIEYSKGLCPNAEEIQKEMMVFKTKYRNQESLDNFINGLEKTIKEFK
;
A
#
# COMPACT_ATOMS: atom_id res chain seq x y z
N LEU A 1 5.92 -29.72 -30.85
CA LEU A 1 6.02 -28.30 -31.19
C LEU A 1 6.80 -27.57 -30.10
N ARG A 2 7.93 -26.94 -30.46
CA ARG A 2 8.83 -26.29 -29.50
C ARG A 2 8.40 -24.86 -29.12
N HIS A 3 7.68 -24.18 -30.02
CA HIS A 3 7.29 -22.78 -29.86
C HIS A 3 5.81 -22.64 -30.27
N ALA A 4 4.92 -22.81 -29.31
CA ALA A 4 3.47 -22.74 -29.54
C ALA A 4 2.91 -21.31 -29.47
N GLN A 5 3.67 -20.39 -28.84
CA GLN A 5 3.24 -19.00 -28.63
C GLN A 5 4.45 -18.05 -28.74
N ILE A 6 4.20 -16.81 -29.12
CA ILE A 6 5.19 -15.73 -29.07
C ILE A 6 5.36 -15.32 -27.62
N GLY A 7 6.61 -15.24 -27.18
CA GLY A 7 6.97 -14.82 -25.82
C GLY A 7 8.26 -14.04 -25.79
N TYR A 8 8.51 -13.39 -24.67
CA TYR A 8 9.74 -12.66 -24.42
C TYR A 8 10.74 -13.52 -23.65
N ASN A 9 12.02 -13.22 -23.79
CA ASN A 9 13.08 -13.86 -23.03
C ASN A 9 13.39 -13.03 -21.78
N TYR A 10 12.75 -13.37 -20.67
CA TYR A 10 12.91 -12.68 -19.37
C TYR A 10 14.07 -13.24 -18.54
N ARG A 11 15.24 -13.48 -19.17
CA ARG A 11 16.42 -13.93 -18.42
C ARG A 11 16.89 -12.84 -17.47
N ILE A 12 17.07 -13.21 -16.19
CA ILE A 12 17.68 -12.35 -15.19
C ILE A 12 19.18 -12.20 -15.49
N THR A 13 19.73 -11.01 -15.34
CA THR A 13 21.17 -10.78 -15.44
C THR A 13 21.88 -11.24 -14.17
N GLU A 14 23.17 -11.55 -14.25
CA GLU A 14 23.96 -11.95 -13.08
C GLU A 14 23.99 -10.89 -11.99
N PHE A 15 24.03 -9.60 -12.38
CA PHE A 15 23.97 -8.49 -11.45
C PHE A 15 22.63 -8.44 -10.68
N GLN A 16 21.51 -8.64 -11.38
CA GLN A 16 20.21 -8.74 -10.76
C GLN A 16 20.10 -9.99 -9.85
N ALA A 17 20.67 -11.11 -10.30
CA ALA A 17 20.69 -12.34 -9.52
C ALA A 17 21.50 -12.19 -8.23
N ALA A 18 22.64 -11.54 -8.28
CA ALA A 18 23.47 -11.27 -7.11
C ALA A 18 22.75 -10.40 -6.06
N ILE A 19 22.05 -9.33 -6.51
CA ILE A 19 21.23 -8.50 -5.63
C ILE A 19 20.08 -9.31 -5.03
N ALA A 20 19.40 -10.12 -5.85
CA ALA A 20 18.29 -10.96 -5.39
C ALA A 20 18.76 -12.01 -4.34
N LEU A 21 19.91 -12.62 -4.57
CA LEU A 21 20.51 -13.58 -3.62
C LEU A 21 20.76 -12.94 -2.26
N ALA A 22 21.37 -11.77 -2.22
CA ALA A 22 21.61 -11.03 -0.98
C ALA A 22 20.30 -10.69 -0.23
N GLN A 23 19.20 -10.42 -0.95
CA GLN A 23 17.89 -10.20 -0.32
C GLN A 23 17.28 -11.51 0.21
N ILE A 24 17.45 -12.63 -0.53
CA ILE A 24 16.92 -13.95 -0.13
C ILE A 24 17.63 -14.44 1.14
N GLU A 25 18.93 -14.27 1.26
CA GLU A 25 19.71 -14.63 2.45
C GLU A 25 19.20 -13.94 3.72
N ASN A 26 18.62 -12.74 3.59
CA ASN A 26 18.09 -11.95 4.70
C ASN A 26 16.54 -11.96 4.78
N ILE A 27 15.84 -12.78 3.98
CA ILE A 27 14.38 -12.71 3.85
C ILE A 27 13.65 -12.92 5.17
N ASN A 28 14.12 -13.84 6.01
CA ASN A 28 13.48 -14.15 7.30
C ASN A 28 13.53 -12.94 8.25
N GLU A 29 14.64 -12.22 8.31
CA GLU A 29 14.79 -11.01 9.11
C GLU A 29 13.91 -9.89 8.56
N ILE A 30 13.90 -9.69 7.24
CA ILE A 30 13.06 -8.70 6.57
C ILE A 30 11.58 -8.95 6.88
N VAL A 31 11.13 -10.18 6.76
CA VAL A 31 9.73 -10.56 7.04
C VAL A 31 9.40 -10.41 8.52
N PHE A 32 10.32 -10.80 9.42
CA PHE A 32 10.15 -10.60 10.86
C PHE A 32 9.87 -9.12 11.20
N TRP A 33 10.71 -8.21 10.73
CA TRP A 33 10.54 -6.77 11.00
C TRP A 33 9.25 -6.23 10.40
N ARG A 34 8.87 -6.67 9.20
CA ARG A 34 7.59 -6.28 8.59
C ARG A 34 6.39 -6.75 9.39
N LYS A 35 6.37 -8.00 9.80
CA LYS A 35 5.30 -8.57 10.64
C LYS A 35 5.20 -7.87 11.99
N LYS A 36 6.33 -7.64 12.65
CA LYS A 36 6.39 -6.92 13.93
C LYS A 36 5.85 -5.50 13.80
N SER A 37 6.34 -4.76 12.81
CA SER A 37 5.89 -3.38 12.54
C SER A 37 4.41 -3.33 12.19
N GLY A 38 3.97 -4.22 11.29
CA GLY A 38 2.59 -4.28 10.84
C GLY A 38 1.61 -4.57 11.99
N LYS A 39 1.94 -5.52 12.87
CA LYS A 39 1.11 -5.84 14.05
C LYS A 39 0.99 -4.65 14.98
N LEU A 40 2.09 -4.02 15.38
CA LEU A 40 2.07 -2.87 16.30
C LEU A 40 1.26 -1.69 15.70
N ILE A 41 1.42 -1.41 14.41
CA ILE A 41 0.66 -0.36 13.74
C ILE A 41 -0.84 -0.72 13.75
N THR A 42 -1.18 -1.94 13.38
CA THR A 42 -2.57 -2.41 13.34
C THR A 42 -3.23 -2.29 14.73
N GLU A 43 -2.58 -2.77 15.77
CA GLU A 43 -3.07 -2.71 17.16
C GLU A 43 -3.36 -1.27 17.60
N LEU A 44 -2.45 -0.33 17.30
CA LEU A 44 -2.64 1.08 17.64
C LEU A 44 -3.81 1.72 16.90
N LEU A 45 -4.00 1.39 15.63
CA LEU A 45 -5.08 1.94 14.83
C LEU A 45 -6.43 1.32 15.20
N GLU A 46 -6.48 0.01 15.49
CA GLU A 46 -7.68 -0.70 15.96
C GLU A 46 -8.18 -0.19 17.33
N ALA A 47 -7.28 0.30 18.17
CA ALA A 47 -7.61 0.93 19.44
C ALA A 47 -8.30 2.30 19.30
N THR A 48 -8.59 2.74 18.07
CA THR A 48 -9.29 4.00 17.77
C THR A 48 -10.68 3.73 17.20
N ASP A 49 -11.59 4.69 17.33
CA ASP A 49 -12.93 4.66 16.74
C ASP A 49 -13.00 5.25 15.33
N PHE A 50 -11.92 5.95 14.90
CA PHE A 50 -11.89 6.67 13.64
C PHE A 50 -11.03 6.00 12.55
N PHE A 51 -10.30 4.93 12.85
CA PHE A 51 -9.69 4.08 11.84
C PHE A 51 -10.48 2.79 11.62
N LYS A 52 -10.55 2.36 10.36
CA LYS A 52 -11.02 1.03 9.98
C LYS A 52 -9.90 0.29 9.28
N ILE A 53 -9.47 -0.81 9.87
CA ILE A 53 -8.40 -1.66 9.36
C ILE A 53 -8.95 -2.73 8.42
N GLN A 54 -8.13 -3.24 7.54
CA GLN A 54 -8.45 -4.39 6.69
C GLN A 54 -8.65 -5.63 7.58
N ALA A 55 -9.77 -6.31 7.42
CA ALA A 55 -10.01 -7.58 8.09
C ALA A 55 -9.02 -8.65 7.56
N THR A 56 -8.39 -9.36 8.48
CA THR A 56 -7.50 -10.48 8.16
C THR A 56 -8.10 -11.74 8.76
N PRO A 57 -8.72 -12.63 7.94
CA PRO A 57 -9.24 -13.91 8.42
C PRO A 57 -8.13 -14.79 9.00
N ASP A 58 -8.46 -15.65 9.97
CA ASP A 58 -7.51 -16.49 10.70
C ASP A 58 -6.69 -17.44 9.82
N TYR A 59 -7.20 -17.79 8.64
CA TYR A 59 -6.49 -18.65 7.69
C TYR A 59 -5.48 -17.87 6.80
N ILE A 60 -5.35 -16.54 6.97
CA ILE A 60 -4.40 -15.70 6.23
C ILE A 60 -3.27 -15.28 7.14
N GLU A 61 -2.04 -15.59 6.75
CA GLU A 61 -0.84 -15.04 7.34
C GLU A 61 -0.38 -13.80 6.57
N HIS A 62 -0.55 -12.63 7.16
CA HIS A 62 -0.19 -11.36 6.53
C HIS A 62 1.32 -11.08 6.65
N SER A 63 2.00 -10.79 5.54
CA SER A 63 3.43 -10.44 5.50
C SER A 63 3.69 -8.94 5.69
N PHE A 64 2.65 -8.11 5.69
CA PHE A 64 2.69 -6.67 5.92
C PHE A 64 3.68 -5.91 5.03
N TRP A 65 3.47 -5.93 3.72
CA TRP A 65 4.16 -4.98 2.85
C TRP A 65 3.90 -3.53 3.29
N CYS A 66 2.67 -3.24 3.69
CA CYS A 66 2.22 -2.02 4.34
C CYS A 66 0.99 -2.33 5.21
N VAL A 67 0.55 -1.38 6.03
CA VAL A 67 -0.75 -1.39 6.67
C VAL A 67 -1.64 -0.36 6.00
N GLY A 68 -2.73 -0.79 5.37
CA GLY A 68 -3.76 0.08 4.84
C GLY A 68 -4.87 0.29 5.85
N ALA A 69 -5.23 1.53 6.12
CA ALA A 69 -6.30 1.88 7.03
C ALA A 69 -7.20 2.97 6.42
N ARG A 70 -8.50 2.89 6.66
CA ARG A 70 -9.45 3.93 6.28
C ARG A 70 -9.61 4.90 7.44
N LEU A 71 -9.31 6.18 7.23
CA LEU A 71 -9.60 7.24 8.19
C LEU A 71 -11.06 7.69 8.01
N LYS A 72 -11.90 7.41 8.99
CA LYS A 72 -13.33 7.77 9.02
C LYS A 72 -13.55 9.23 9.42
N ARG A 73 -12.90 10.14 8.71
CA ARG A 73 -12.95 11.60 8.89
C ARG A 73 -12.89 12.28 7.53
N ASP A 74 -13.08 13.59 7.50
CA ASP A 74 -13.00 14.38 6.29
C ASP A 74 -11.54 14.50 5.74
N LEU A 75 -11.43 14.92 4.49
CA LEU A 75 -10.14 15.07 3.81
C LEU A 75 -9.22 16.10 4.49
N LYS A 76 -9.78 17.14 5.11
CA LYS A 76 -9.00 18.13 5.86
C LYS A 76 -8.34 17.49 7.09
N THR A 77 -9.06 16.63 7.80
CA THR A 77 -8.54 15.86 8.93
C THR A 77 -7.49 14.86 8.45
N TRP A 78 -7.68 14.23 7.27
CA TRP A 78 -6.70 13.34 6.66
C TRP A 78 -5.34 14.03 6.45
N TYR A 79 -5.33 15.23 5.85
CA TYR A 79 -4.09 16.00 5.65
C TYR A 79 -3.46 16.44 6.98
N LYS A 80 -4.26 16.90 7.94
CA LYS A 80 -3.77 17.28 9.26
C LYS A 80 -3.10 16.11 10.00
N PHE A 81 -3.73 14.93 9.97
CA PHE A 81 -3.16 13.72 10.58
C PHE A 81 -1.81 13.36 9.95
N ARG A 82 -1.74 13.36 8.62
CA ARG A 82 -0.50 13.10 7.87
C ARG A 82 0.62 14.06 8.25
N ASP A 83 0.32 15.35 8.26
CA ASP A 83 1.32 16.39 8.48
C ASP A 83 1.78 16.39 9.95
N TYR A 84 0.86 16.17 10.88
CA TYR A 84 1.19 16.05 12.31
C TYR A 84 2.06 14.81 12.59
N LEU A 85 1.75 13.68 12.01
CA LEU A 85 2.60 12.48 12.12
C LEU A 85 4.01 12.75 11.57
N PHE A 86 4.11 13.44 10.44
CA PHE A 86 5.40 13.81 9.86
C PHE A 86 6.22 14.68 10.82
N GLU A 87 5.60 15.64 11.49
CA GLU A 87 6.27 16.47 12.52
C GLU A 87 6.76 15.64 13.70
N LYS A 88 6.05 14.57 14.08
CA LYS A 88 6.41 13.75 15.26
C LYS A 88 7.49 12.72 15.00
N CYS A 89 7.58 12.15 13.80
CA CYS A 89 8.52 11.06 13.52
C CYS A 89 9.25 11.16 12.17
N GLY A 90 9.03 12.21 11.37
CA GLY A 90 9.68 12.40 10.08
C GLY A 90 9.18 11.47 8.95
N GLU A 91 8.18 10.63 9.21
CA GLU A 91 7.63 9.70 8.22
C GLU A 91 6.35 10.25 7.57
N ARG A 92 6.34 10.30 6.24
CA ARG A 92 5.14 10.67 5.48
C ARG A 92 4.28 9.45 5.18
N LEU A 93 2.99 9.59 5.47
CA LEU A 93 1.97 8.66 5.00
C LEU A 93 1.64 8.91 3.54
N PHE A 94 1.21 7.86 2.87
CA PHE A 94 0.68 7.91 1.52
C PHE A 94 -0.83 7.66 1.56
N GLY A 95 -1.55 8.24 0.57
CA GLY A 95 -2.89 7.80 0.25
C GLY A 95 -2.89 6.53 -0.57
N ALA A 96 -4.06 6.03 -0.92
CA ALA A 96 -4.19 5.01 -1.96
C ALA A 96 -3.73 5.60 -3.31
N TRP A 97 -3.24 4.74 -4.19
CA TRP A 97 -3.02 5.11 -5.58
C TRP A 97 -4.34 5.47 -6.25
N GLN A 98 -4.23 6.19 -7.36
CA GLN A 98 -5.40 6.51 -8.16
C GLN A 98 -6.15 5.24 -8.54
N VAL A 99 -7.47 5.32 -8.58
CA VAL A 99 -8.29 4.25 -9.14
C VAL A 99 -7.84 4.04 -10.60
N PRO A 100 -7.45 2.83 -11.03
CA PRO A 100 -6.74 2.62 -12.29
C PRO A 100 -7.41 3.21 -13.52
N TYR A 101 -8.72 3.13 -13.62
CA TYR A 101 -9.43 3.68 -14.77
C TYR A 101 -9.47 5.22 -14.82
N ASN A 102 -9.07 5.92 -13.73
CA ASN A 102 -8.90 7.37 -13.71
C ASN A 102 -7.49 7.81 -14.13
N GLU A 103 -6.57 6.85 -14.37
CA GLU A 103 -5.24 7.17 -14.86
C GLU A 103 -5.29 7.73 -16.29
N PRO A 104 -4.44 8.72 -16.64
CA PRO A 104 -4.43 9.34 -17.96
C PRO A 104 -4.35 8.34 -19.11
N VAL A 105 -3.58 7.28 -18.97
CA VAL A 105 -3.46 6.23 -19.99
C VAL A 105 -4.78 5.53 -20.28
N MET A 106 -5.63 5.37 -19.25
CA MET A 106 -6.95 4.77 -19.40
C MET A 106 -7.96 5.78 -19.98
N GLN A 107 -7.89 7.02 -19.52
CA GLN A 107 -8.78 8.10 -19.99
C GLN A 107 -8.51 8.50 -21.44
N ASN A 108 -7.24 8.56 -21.86
CA ASN A 108 -6.85 8.89 -23.23
C ASN A 108 -7.13 7.74 -24.22
N GLY A 109 -7.40 6.54 -23.71
CA GLY A 109 -7.68 5.38 -24.56
C GLY A 109 -6.45 4.81 -25.29
N ASP A 110 -5.23 5.24 -24.99
CA ASP A 110 -4.00 4.77 -25.64
C ASP A 110 -3.77 3.28 -25.52
N PHE A 111 -4.24 2.67 -24.41
CA PHE A 111 -4.15 1.22 -24.20
C PHE A 111 -5.07 0.43 -25.17
N ARG A 112 -6.11 1.02 -25.73
CA ARG A 112 -7.10 0.36 -26.60
C ARG A 112 -6.47 -0.26 -27.84
N ARG A 113 -5.35 0.27 -28.31
CA ARG A 113 -4.58 -0.29 -29.43
C ARG A 113 -4.03 -1.70 -29.17
N TYR A 114 -3.96 -2.12 -27.89
CA TYR A 114 -3.51 -3.44 -27.47
C TYR A 114 -4.66 -4.41 -27.21
N LEU A 115 -5.91 -3.95 -27.30
CA LEU A 115 -7.11 -4.75 -27.10
C LEU A 115 -7.70 -5.13 -28.46
N ASP A 116 -8.39 -6.27 -28.49
CA ASP A 116 -9.22 -6.63 -29.61
C ASP A 116 -10.48 -5.74 -29.70
N SER A 117 -11.19 -5.81 -30.82
CA SER A 117 -12.35 -4.97 -31.07
C SER A 117 -13.52 -5.19 -30.10
N GLU A 118 -13.62 -6.36 -29.47
CA GLU A 118 -14.68 -6.67 -28.50
C GLU A 118 -14.41 -5.99 -27.16
N ASN A 119 -13.16 -5.92 -26.75
CA ASN A 119 -12.74 -5.29 -25.49
C ASN A 119 -12.70 -3.76 -25.54
N ASN A 120 -12.79 -3.18 -26.73
CA ASN A 120 -12.79 -1.72 -26.92
C ASN A 120 -14.10 -1.01 -26.50
N ARG A 121 -15.10 -1.75 -26.03
CA ARG A 121 -16.42 -1.20 -25.68
C ARG A 121 -16.53 -0.69 -24.26
N ILE A 122 -15.55 -0.96 -23.41
CA ILE A 122 -15.59 -0.52 -21.99
C ILE A 122 -15.33 0.97 -21.92
N GLU A 123 -16.27 1.71 -21.37
CA GLU A 123 -16.10 3.11 -21.00
C GLU A 123 -15.57 3.21 -19.57
N TYR A 124 -14.38 3.79 -19.43
CA TYR A 124 -13.74 4.02 -18.15
C TYR A 124 -14.14 5.40 -17.63
N SER A 125 -15.28 5.47 -16.96
CA SER A 125 -15.81 6.72 -16.41
C SER A 125 -15.87 6.68 -14.89
N LYS A 126 -15.91 7.86 -14.29
CA LYS A 126 -16.16 8.02 -12.86
C LYS A 126 -17.50 7.36 -12.50
N GLY A 127 -17.53 6.63 -11.40
CA GLY A 127 -18.69 5.85 -10.93
C GLY A 127 -18.66 4.39 -11.36
N LEU A 128 -17.69 3.96 -12.17
CA LEU A 128 -17.55 2.55 -12.57
C LEU A 128 -17.37 1.61 -11.38
N CYS A 129 -16.54 2.02 -10.39
CA CYS A 129 -16.33 1.30 -9.13
C CYS A 129 -16.55 2.23 -7.94
N PRO A 130 -17.80 2.56 -7.59
CA PRO A 130 -18.10 3.61 -6.59
C PRO A 130 -17.49 3.33 -5.23
N ASN A 131 -17.45 2.06 -4.79
CA ASN A 131 -16.83 1.68 -3.53
C ASN A 131 -15.31 1.96 -3.52
N ALA A 132 -14.60 1.71 -4.63
CA ALA A 132 -13.18 2.00 -4.73
C ALA A 132 -12.90 3.50 -4.72
N GLU A 133 -13.73 4.28 -5.41
CA GLU A 133 -13.63 5.74 -5.44
C GLU A 133 -13.90 6.38 -4.08
N GLU A 134 -14.82 5.83 -3.30
CA GLU A 134 -15.10 6.27 -1.94
C GLU A 134 -13.94 5.93 -1.01
N ILE A 135 -13.54 4.65 -1.00
CA ILE A 135 -12.48 4.16 -0.11
C ILE A 135 -11.16 4.85 -0.38
N GLN A 136 -10.83 5.14 -1.63
CA GLN A 136 -9.58 5.80 -2.00
C GLN A 136 -9.34 7.11 -1.24
N LYS A 137 -10.38 7.90 -1.01
CA LYS A 137 -10.28 9.20 -0.32
C LYS A 137 -9.95 9.08 1.16
N GLU A 138 -10.31 7.95 1.76
CA GLU A 138 -10.13 7.67 3.18
C GLU A 138 -8.83 6.91 3.49
N MET A 139 -8.21 6.30 2.46
CA MET A 139 -7.06 5.42 2.66
C MET A 139 -5.83 6.17 3.13
N MET A 140 -5.25 5.65 4.20
CA MET A 140 -3.89 5.93 4.66
C MET A 140 -3.05 4.68 4.59
N VAL A 141 -1.83 4.79 4.08
CA VAL A 141 -0.89 3.68 3.92
C VAL A 141 0.31 3.92 4.82
N PHE A 142 0.47 3.05 5.81
CA PHE A 142 1.56 3.05 6.77
C PHE A 142 2.65 2.08 6.32
N LYS A 143 3.89 2.56 6.29
CA LYS A 143 5.05 1.75 5.91
C LYS A 143 5.41 0.78 7.03
N THR A 144 5.97 -0.36 6.65
CA THR A 144 6.44 -1.40 7.58
C THR A 144 7.92 -1.77 7.33
N LYS A 145 8.66 -0.86 6.73
CA LYS A 145 10.05 -1.07 6.25
C LYS A 145 11.13 -0.97 7.33
N TYR A 146 10.76 -0.94 8.59
CA TYR A 146 11.70 -0.83 9.70
C TYR A 146 12.58 -2.07 9.81
N ARG A 147 13.85 -1.88 10.14
CA ARG A 147 14.85 -2.95 10.21
C ARG A 147 15.57 -3.04 11.56
N ASN A 148 15.20 -2.19 12.52
CA ASN A 148 15.70 -2.21 13.89
C ASN A 148 14.67 -1.63 14.85
N GLN A 149 14.87 -1.91 16.14
CA GLN A 149 13.93 -1.51 17.18
C GLN A 149 13.83 0.01 17.30
N GLU A 150 14.94 0.72 17.27
CA GLU A 150 15.00 2.18 17.45
C GLU A 150 14.15 2.93 16.43
N SER A 151 14.30 2.60 15.14
CA SER A 151 13.53 3.23 14.07
C SER A 151 12.04 2.91 14.16
N LEU A 152 11.71 1.68 14.57
CA LEU A 152 10.32 1.28 14.80
C LEU A 152 9.72 2.02 15.98
N ASP A 153 10.42 2.09 17.12
CA ASP A 153 9.95 2.78 18.33
C ASP A 153 9.74 4.27 18.08
N ASN A 154 10.64 4.92 17.35
CA ASN A 154 10.47 6.31 16.96
C ASN A 154 9.15 6.53 16.19
N PHE A 155 8.86 5.65 15.23
CA PHE A 155 7.61 5.73 14.47
C PHE A 155 6.37 5.45 15.34
N ILE A 156 6.39 4.38 16.14
CA ILE A 156 5.30 3.99 17.03
C ILE A 156 4.98 5.10 18.04
N ASN A 157 6.00 5.67 18.68
CA ASN A 157 5.83 6.80 19.59
C ASN A 157 5.24 8.04 18.89
N GLY A 158 5.66 8.32 17.67
CA GLY A 158 5.09 9.40 16.86
C GLY A 158 3.64 9.16 16.50
N LEU A 159 3.29 7.92 16.12
CA LEU A 159 1.93 7.51 15.80
C LEU A 159 1.01 7.59 17.03
N GLU A 160 1.44 7.11 18.19
CA GLU A 160 0.69 7.23 19.45
C GLU A 160 0.39 8.69 19.81
N LYS A 161 1.39 9.57 19.73
CA LYS A 161 1.21 11.00 19.98
C LYS A 161 0.20 11.61 19.01
N THR A 162 0.30 11.23 17.73
CA THR A 162 -0.63 11.70 16.70
C THR A 162 -2.05 11.22 16.99
N ILE A 163 -2.24 9.93 17.30
CA ILE A 163 -3.56 9.38 17.64
C ILE A 163 -4.18 10.11 18.84
N LYS A 164 -3.39 10.43 19.87
CA LYS A 164 -3.87 11.15 21.06
C LYS A 164 -4.36 12.57 20.73
N GLU A 165 -3.73 13.25 19.78
CA GLU A 165 -4.12 14.60 19.35
C GLU A 165 -5.43 14.61 18.56
N PHE A 166 -5.81 13.47 17.93
CA PHE A 166 -7.00 13.36 17.09
C PHE A 166 -8.18 12.63 17.76
N LYS A 167 -8.01 12.20 19.01
CA LYS A 167 -9.12 11.69 19.85
C LYS A 167 -9.98 12.83 20.34
#